data_db66abef3b634f98ccb7c945e9402b8f
#
_entry.id   db66abef3b634f98ccb7c945e9402b8f
#
_cell.length_a   1.000
_cell.length_b   1.000
_cell.length_c   1.000
_cell.angle_alpha   90.00
_cell.angle_beta   90.00
_cell.angle_gamma   90.00
#
_symmetry.space_group_name_H-M   'P 1'
#
loop_
_entity.id
_entity.type
_entity.pdbx_description
1 polymer ?
#
loop_
_entity_poly.entity_id
_entity_poly.type
_entity_poly.pdbx_seq_one_letter_code
_entity_poly.pdbx_strand_id
1 'polypeptide(L)'
;MPREVPSIAIGGRRVAEDVPPFIVAEIGINHGGKVDRAVALVEAAAQAGVNAIKLQTIVARDLVSSGGPAPMHVQAGSLIEFFQRFELDERAHKTVIDRAKALRLKVMSTPFSERSVETSRSPS
;
A
#
# COMPACT_ATOMS: atom_id res chain seq x y z
N MET A 1 0.20 -37.48 -20.18
CA MET A 1 0.22 -36.87 -18.82
C MET A 1 -0.17 -35.40 -18.94
N PRO A 2 -1.18 -34.95 -18.26
CA PRO A 2 -1.48 -33.53 -18.25
C PRO A 2 -0.29 -32.76 -17.66
N ARG A 3 0.11 -31.69 -18.30
CA ARG A 3 1.17 -30.80 -17.80
C ARG A 3 0.67 -30.15 -16.51
N GLU A 4 1.38 -30.32 -15.43
CA GLU A 4 1.08 -29.60 -14.19
C GLU A 4 1.34 -28.12 -14.40
N VAL A 5 0.31 -27.28 -14.21
CA VAL A 5 0.43 -25.82 -14.34
C VAL A 5 1.03 -25.27 -13.06
N PRO A 6 2.21 -24.65 -13.14
CA PRO A 6 2.80 -24.02 -11.96
C PRO A 6 1.85 -23.02 -11.31
N SER A 7 1.76 -23.04 -9.99
CA SER A 7 0.87 -22.16 -9.26
C SER A 7 1.44 -21.74 -7.92
N ILE A 8 0.99 -20.58 -7.45
CA ILE A 8 1.22 -20.08 -6.08
C ILE A 8 -0.12 -19.79 -5.43
N ALA A 9 -0.13 -19.62 -4.13
CA ALA A 9 -1.30 -19.16 -3.40
C ALA A 9 -1.04 -17.82 -2.74
N ILE A 10 -1.97 -16.89 -2.90
CA ILE A 10 -1.96 -15.59 -2.23
C ILE A 10 -3.25 -15.48 -1.40
N GLY A 11 -3.09 -15.46 -0.08
CA GLY A 11 -4.23 -15.39 0.82
C GLY A 11 -5.28 -16.49 0.60
N GLY A 12 -4.84 -17.70 0.28
CA GLY A 12 -5.69 -18.86 0.01
C GLY A 12 -6.25 -18.93 -1.42
N ARG A 13 -6.00 -17.95 -2.27
CA ARG A 13 -6.40 -17.96 -3.68
C ARG A 13 -5.27 -18.48 -4.56
N ARG A 14 -5.58 -19.45 -5.42
CA ARG A 14 -4.64 -19.95 -6.43
C ARG A 14 -4.37 -18.90 -7.50
N VAL A 15 -3.10 -18.70 -7.85
CA VAL A 15 -2.63 -17.84 -8.93
C VAL A 15 -1.83 -18.71 -9.91
N ALA A 16 -2.27 -18.81 -11.14
CA ALA A 16 -1.71 -19.65 -12.19
C ALA A 16 -2.18 -19.18 -13.58
N GLU A 17 -1.57 -19.71 -14.64
CA GLU A 17 -1.90 -19.34 -16.02
C GLU A 17 -3.32 -19.75 -16.44
N ASP A 18 -3.87 -20.78 -15.81
CA ASP A 18 -5.16 -21.40 -16.15
C ASP A 18 -6.36 -20.84 -15.35
N VAL A 19 -6.15 -19.81 -14.54
CA VAL A 19 -7.20 -19.14 -13.75
C VAL A 19 -7.18 -17.62 -14.00
N PRO A 20 -8.30 -16.92 -13.74
CA PRO A 20 -8.33 -15.47 -13.85
C PRO A 20 -7.22 -14.79 -13.01
N PRO A 21 -6.63 -13.69 -13.49
CA PRO A 21 -5.50 -13.04 -12.83
C PRO A 21 -5.85 -12.56 -11.43
N PHE A 22 -4.84 -12.54 -10.57
CA PHE A 22 -4.94 -11.89 -9.27
C PHE A 22 -4.66 -10.40 -9.45
N ILE A 23 -5.66 -9.56 -9.22
CA ILE A 23 -5.58 -8.12 -9.48
C ILE A 23 -5.31 -7.38 -8.19
N VAL A 24 -4.26 -6.56 -8.21
CA VAL A 24 -3.86 -5.70 -7.10
C VAL A 24 -4.04 -4.25 -7.50
N ALA A 25 -4.84 -3.50 -6.74
CA ALA A 25 -4.92 -2.05 -6.90
C ALA A 25 -3.79 -1.38 -6.13
N GLU A 26 -2.91 -0.69 -6.85
CA GLU A 26 -1.86 0.11 -6.24
C GLU A 26 -2.42 1.43 -5.73
N ILE A 27 -2.63 1.56 -4.45
CA ILE A 27 -3.02 2.82 -3.80
C ILE A 27 -1.80 3.70 -3.62
N GLY A 28 -0.66 3.07 -3.28
CA GLY A 28 0.62 3.76 -3.16
C GLY A 28 0.55 4.90 -2.15
N ILE A 29 0.87 6.10 -2.61
CA ILE A 29 0.81 7.35 -1.87
C ILE A 29 -0.29 8.30 -2.37
N ASN A 30 -1.19 7.83 -3.22
CA ASN A 30 -2.23 8.67 -3.84
C ASN A 30 -3.24 9.24 -2.84
N HIS A 31 -3.25 8.74 -1.61
CA HIS A 31 -4.05 9.27 -0.51
C HIS A 31 -3.55 10.64 -0.02
N GLY A 32 -2.31 11.05 -0.34
CA GLY A 32 -1.75 12.35 0.05
C GLY A 32 -1.66 12.55 1.58
N GLY A 33 -1.43 11.47 2.35
CA GLY A 33 -1.37 11.50 3.81
C GLY A 33 -2.75 11.65 4.50
N LYS A 34 -3.84 11.56 3.75
CA LYS A 34 -5.21 11.70 4.28
C LYS A 34 -5.87 10.33 4.40
N VAL A 35 -6.22 9.96 5.63
CA VAL A 35 -6.84 8.66 5.92
C VAL A 35 -8.19 8.49 5.21
N ASP A 36 -9.02 9.54 5.18
CA ASP A 36 -10.32 9.49 4.52
C ASP A 36 -10.19 9.20 3.02
N ARG A 37 -9.17 9.80 2.38
CA ARG A 37 -8.88 9.56 0.97
C ARG A 37 -8.35 8.15 0.74
N ALA A 38 -7.52 7.64 1.64
CA ALA A 38 -7.05 6.26 1.58
C ALA A 38 -8.22 5.27 1.68
N VAL A 39 -9.14 5.49 2.62
CA VAL A 39 -10.35 4.67 2.77
C VAL A 39 -11.22 4.74 1.50
N ALA A 40 -11.44 5.91 0.94
CA ALA A 40 -12.21 6.06 -0.30
C ALA A 40 -11.58 5.31 -1.48
N LEU A 41 -10.25 5.32 -1.59
CA LEU A 41 -9.52 4.56 -2.61
C LEU A 41 -9.67 3.04 -2.41
N VAL A 42 -9.65 2.56 -1.16
CA VAL A 42 -9.91 1.16 -0.83
C VAL A 42 -11.32 0.75 -1.22
N GLU A 43 -12.31 1.58 -0.94
CA GLU A 43 -13.72 1.33 -1.30
C GLU A 43 -13.91 1.29 -2.82
N ALA A 44 -13.28 2.21 -3.55
CA ALA A 44 -13.30 2.21 -5.00
C ALA A 44 -12.65 0.95 -5.59
N ALA A 45 -11.53 0.52 -5.03
CA ALA A 45 -10.86 -0.72 -5.42
C ALA A 45 -11.76 -1.94 -5.19
N ALA A 46 -12.45 -2.00 -4.04
CA ALA A 46 -13.40 -3.08 -3.75
C ALA A 46 -14.57 -3.10 -4.74
N GLN A 47 -15.12 -1.93 -5.08
CA GLN A 47 -16.19 -1.81 -6.08
C GLN A 47 -15.74 -2.25 -7.48
N ALA A 48 -14.47 -2.01 -7.81
CA ALA A 48 -13.87 -2.47 -9.08
C ALA A 48 -13.63 -4.00 -9.13
N GLY A 49 -13.79 -4.71 -8.01
CA GLY A 49 -13.67 -6.16 -7.96
C GLY A 49 -12.24 -6.69 -7.90
N VAL A 50 -11.27 -5.89 -7.44
CA VAL A 50 -9.89 -6.33 -7.26
C VAL A 50 -9.75 -7.34 -6.11
N ASN A 51 -8.65 -8.07 -6.09
CA ASN A 51 -8.38 -9.08 -5.06
C ASN A 51 -7.63 -8.52 -3.86
N ALA A 52 -6.80 -7.51 -4.10
CA ALA A 52 -5.96 -6.90 -3.10
C ALA A 52 -5.77 -5.40 -3.36
N ILE A 53 -5.37 -4.71 -2.32
CA ILE A 53 -4.79 -3.37 -2.41
C ILE A 53 -3.31 -3.42 -2.03
N LYS A 54 -2.52 -2.49 -2.54
CA LYS A 54 -1.14 -2.30 -2.10
C LYS A 54 -0.89 -0.84 -1.71
N LEU A 55 -0.38 -0.67 -0.50
CA LEU A 55 0.06 0.59 0.07
C LEU A 55 1.57 0.75 -0.07
N GLN A 56 2.05 1.97 0.09
CA GLN A 56 3.45 2.28 0.33
C GLN A 56 3.57 2.86 1.73
N THR A 57 4.33 2.19 2.60
CA THR A 57 4.53 2.64 3.96
C THR A 57 5.82 3.45 4.05
N ILE A 58 5.65 4.75 4.20
CA ILE A 58 6.74 5.74 4.17
C ILE A 58 6.94 6.32 5.57
N VAL A 59 8.21 6.39 5.98
CA VAL A 59 8.70 7.22 7.08
C VAL A 59 9.72 8.17 6.48
N ALA A 60 9.35 9.41 6.26
CA ALA A 60 10.11 10.37 5.45
C ALA A 60 11.56 10.56 5.92
N ARG A 61 11.76 10.63 7.24
CA ARG A 61 13.10 10.78 7.83
C ARG A 61 14.04 9.60 7.58
N ASP A 62 13.50 8.44 7.21
CA ASP A 62 14.29 7.25 6.90
C ASP A 62 14.61 7.14 5.40
N LEU A 63 13.93 7.93 4.55
CA LEU A 63 14.10 7.89 3.10
C LEU A 63 15.17 8.83 2.59
N VAL A 64 15.38 9.94 3.26
CA VAL A 64 16.24 11.03 2.77
C VAL A 64 17.23 11.44 3.83
N SER A 65 18.45 11.74 3.40
CA SER A 65 19.42 12.43 4.24
C SER A 65 18.94 13.88 4.48
N SER A 66 19.18 14.40 5.67
CA SER A 66 18.85 15.78 6.01
C SER A 66 19.48 16.77 5.01
N GLY A 67 18.70 17.66 4.43
CA GLY A 67 19.17 18.77 3.61
C GLY A 67 19.04 18.61 2.10
N GLY A 68 18.43 17.55 1.60
CA GLY A 68 18.13 17.42 0.16
C GLY A 68 17.05 18.41 -0.30
N PRO A 69 17.20 19.07 -1.48
CA PRO A 69 16.18 19.96 -2.03
C PRO A 69 14.96 19.14 -2.49
N ALA A 70 13.77 19.74 -2.38
CA ALA A 70 12.59 19.19 -3.00
C ALA A 70 12.70 19.18 -4.55
N PRO A 71 12.00 18.27 -5.24
CA PRO A 71 11.92 18.31 -6.69
C PRO A 71 11.43 19.68 -7.20
N MET A 72 12.01 20.19 -8.28
CA MET A 72 11.76 21.56 -8.77
C MET A 72 10.28 21.86 -9.11
N HIS A 73 9.49 20.84 -9.39
CA HIS A 73 8.06 20.98 -9.75
C HIS A 73 7.13 20.80 -8.55
N VAL A 74 7.67 20.72 -7.34
CA VAL A 74 6.90 20.46 -6.12
C VAL A 74 7.02 21.66 -5.18
N GLN A 75 5.88 22.14 -4.71
CA GLN A 75 5.80 23.18 -3.67
C GLN A 75 6.10 22.57 -2.30
N ALA A 76 7.37 22.31 -2.03
CA ALA A 76 7.87 21.89 -0.74
C ALA A 76 9.23 22.55 -0.50
N GLY A 77 9.52 22.93 0.73
CA GLY A 77 10.79 23.56 1.09
C GLY A 77 11.97 22.58 1.06
N SER A 78 11.70 21.29 1.32
CA SER A 78 12.70 20.24 1.33
C SER A 78 12.14 18.89 0.86
N LEU A 79 13.02 17.97 0.53
CA LEU A 79 12.62 16.61 0.12
C LEU A 79 11.95 15.85 1.26
N ILE A 80 12.40 16.05 2.50
CA ILE A 80 11.76 15.42 3.67
C ILE A 80 10.33 15.94 3.87
N GLU A 81 10.10 17.26 3.75
CA GLU A 81 8.74 17.84 3.82
C GLU A 81 7.84 17.31 2.73
N PHE A 82 8.38 17.10 1.53
CA PHE A 82 7.65 16.47 0.43
C PHE A 82 7.15 15.08 0.82
N PHE A 83 8.02 14.20 1.32
CA PHE A 83 7.63 12.84 1.70
C PHE A 83 6.76 12.78 2.95
N GLN A 84 6.93 13.72 3.90
CA GLN A 84 6.08 13.79 5.09
C GLN A 84 4.59 13.97 4.75
N ARG A 85 4.28 14.58 3.62
CA ARG A 85 2.89 14.75 3.15
C ARG A 85 2.19 13.43 2.83
N PHE A 86 2.94 12.38 2.62
CA PHE A 86 2.43 11.05 2.24
C PHE A 86 2.51 10.04 3.38
N GLU A 87 2.97 10.44 4.54
CA GLU A 87 2.97 9.57 5.69
C GLU A 87 1.53 9.32 6.18
N LEU A 88 1.26 8.07 6.51
CA LEU A 88 0.14 7.67 7.33
C LEU A 88 0.71 7.12 8.63
N ASP A 89 0.24 7.62 9.76
CA ASP A 89 0.63 7.09 11.05
C ASP A 89 0.05 5.68 11.28
N GLU A 90 0.47 5.03 12.35
CA GLU A 90 0.04 3.67 12.67
C GLU A 90 -1.48 3.55 12.81
N ARG A 91 -2.13 4.55 13.42
CA ARG A 91 -3.59 4.58 13.58
C ARG A 91 -4.29 4.70 12.23
N ALA A 92 -3.80 5.56 11.35
CA ALA A 92 -4.33 5.71 10.00
C ALA A 92 -4.13 4.42 9.18
N HIS A 93 -2.96 3.80 9.26
CA HIS A 93 -2.69 2.49 8.64
C HIS A 93 -3.70 1.44 9.10
N LYS A 94 -3.89 1.33 10.43
CA LYS A 94 -4.85 0.38 10.99
C LYS A 94 -6.26 0.63 10.45
N THR A 95 -6.71 1.88 10.40
CA THR A 95 -8.03 2.24 9.86
C THR A 95 -8.20 1.76 8.42
N VAL A 96 -7.20 2.00 7.57
CA VAL A 96 -7.22 1.59 6.16
C VAL A 96 -7.22 0.07 6.01
N ILE A 97 -6.38 -0.63 6.78
CA ILE A 97 -6.28 -2.08 6.78
C ILE A 97 -7.59 -2.72 7.24
N ASP A 98 -8.16 -2.24 8.34
CA ASP A 98 -9.44 -2.76 8.86
C ASP A 98 -10.57 -2.57 7.84
N ARG A 99 -10.60 -1.44 7.15
CA ARG A 99 -11.57 -1.21 6.07
C ARG A 99 -11.40 -2.17 4.90
N ALA A 100 -10.17 -2.37 4.45
CA ALA A 100 -9.87 -3.32 3.38
C ALA A 100 -10.28 -4.75 3.76
N LYS A 101 -9.97 -5.18 4.98
CA LYS A 101 -10.37 -6.50 5.51
C LYS A 101 -11.89 -6.65 5.58
N ALA A 102 -12.60 -5.62 6.04
CA ALA A 102 -14.07 -5.61 6.06
C ALA A 102 -14.69 -5.77 4.67
N LEU A 103 -14.01 -5.28 3.65
CA LEU A 103 -14.37 -5.44 2.24
C LEU A 103 -13.80 -6.71 1.59
N ARG A 104 -13.20 -7.60 2.38
CA ARG A 104 -12.60 -8.87 1.95
C ARG A 104 -11.44 -8.73 0.97
N LEU A 105 -10.78 -7.57 0.95
CA LEU A 105 -9.56 -7.35 0.20
C LEU A 105 -8.35 -7.86 0.95
N LYS A 106 -7.40 -8.45 0.24
CA LYS A 106 -6.06 -8.68 0.78
C LYS A 106 -5.30 -7.37 0.82
N VAL A 107 -4.43 -7.21 1.82
CA VAL A 107 -3.63 -5.99 1.99
C VAL A 107 -2.17 -6.34 1.82
N MET A 108 -1.52 -5.57 0.98
CA MET A 108 -0.08 -5.60 0.76
C MET A 108 0.49 -4.22 1.05
N SER A 109 1.73 -4.14 1.44
CA SER A 109 2.45 -2.88 1.55
C SER A 109 3.90 -3.05 1.12
N THR A 110 4.46 -2.01 0.52
CA THR A 110 5.89 -1.88 0.29
C THR A 110 6.45 -0.98 1.38
N PRO A 111 7.19 -1.53 2.35
CA PRO A 111 7.89 -0.72 3.34
C PRO A 111 9.22 -0.22 2.76
N PHE A 112 9.60 1.02 3.08
CA PHE A 112 10.82 1.66 2.57
C PHE A 112 11.93 1.79 3.63
N SER A 113 11.68 1.34 4.86
CA SER A 113 12.65 1.32 5.95
C SER A 113 12.32 0.22 6.96
N GLU A 114 13.24 -0.13 7.84
CA GLU A 114 12.99 -1.10 8.92
C GLU A 114 11.80 -0.67 9.79
N ARG A 115 11.72 0.63 10.12
CA ARG A 115 10.61 1.19 10.89
C ARG A 115 9.27 1.06 10.16
N SER A 116 9.26 1.26 8.85
CA SER A 116 8.06 1.10 8.03
C SER A 116 7.60 -0.36 7.90
N VAL A 117 8.52 -1.33 8.05
CA VAL A 117 8.15 -2.75 8.17
C VAL A 117 7.29 -2.99 9.41
N GLU A 118 7.69 -2.42 10.55
CA GLU A 118 6.92 -2.55 11.80
C GLU A 118 5.54 -1.90 11.68
N THR A 119 5.47 -0.69 11.11
CA THR A 119 4.20 0.02 10.88
C THR A 119 3.26 -0.74 9.93
N SER A 120 3.81 -1.43 8.93
CA SER A 120 3.02 -2.18 7.95
C SER A 120 2.55 -3.55 8.45
N ARG A 121 3.13 -4.07 9.52
CA ARG A 121 2.65 -5.28 10.15
C ARG A 121 1.30 -5.01 10.80
N SER A 122 0.27 -5.74 10.38
CA SER A 122 -0.99 -5.75 11.11
C SER A 122 -0.72 -6.24 12.53
N PRO A 123 -1.19 -5.52 13.57
CA PRO A 123 -1.32 -6.17 14.87
C PRO A 123 -2.24 -7.37 14.71
N SER A 124 -1.76 -8.48 15.19
CA SER A 124 -2.49 -9.77 15.23
C SER A 124 -3.79 -9.64 16.01
#